data_d74a74348a6002989d7b935495a3e656
#
_entry.id   d74a74348a6002989d7b935495a3e656
#
_cell.length_a   1.000
_cell.length_b   1.000
_cell.length_c   1.000
_cell.angle_alpha   90.00
_cell.angle_beta   90.00
_cell.angle_gamma   90.00
#
_symmetry.space_group_name_H-M   'P 1'
#
loop_
_entity.id
_entity.type
_entity.pdbx_description
1 polymer ?
#
loop_
_entity_poly.entity_id
_entity_poly.type
_entity_poly.pdbx_seq_one_letter_code
_entity_poly.pdbx_strand_id
1 'polypeptide(L)'
;MLTPLWASYLVKVYAWRILLAPEGPIGAGYGWVAVVLTLTYLWLPYMVLPIYAGIDGMRGSFLEAAADLGARPWTAFRTVVAPMLAPAIAAGSVFTFSLSLGDYIIVQLVGGTNQMLGNLVYTNFSTDLPFAAAVALLPLLVMAAYLLTIRRTGALARL
;
A
#
# COMPACT_ATOMS: atom_id res chain seq x y z
N MET A 1 11.32 12.50 2.42
CA MET A 1 10.04 11.76 2.43
C MET A 1 9.92 10.68 3.53
N LEU A 2 10.91 10.52 4.43
CA LEU A 2 10.88 9.50 5.50
C LEU A 2 10.31 10.01 6.84
N THR A 3 9.97 11.29 6.95
CA THR A 3 9.37 11.89 8.16
C THR A 3 8.14 11.13 8.70
N PRO A 4 7.26 10.56 7.85
CA PRO A 4 6.14 9.77 8.35
C PRO A 4 6.52 8.51 9.11
N LEU A 5 7.73 7.96 8.89
CA LEU A 5 8.18 6.77 9.60
C LEU A 5 8.55 7.02 11.06
N TRP A 6 8.94 8.25 11.38
CA TRP A 6 9.39 8.64 12.73
C TRP A 6 8.25 8.91 13.71
N ALA A 7 7.08 9.27 13.21
CA ALA A 7 5.91 9.48 14.05
C ALA A 7 5.20 8.15 14.35
N SER A 8 4.68 8.01 15.58
CA SER A 8 3.87 6.85 15.96
C SER A 8 2.68 6.69 15.02
N TYR A 9 2.34 5.44 14.69
CA TYR A 9 1.19 5.09 13.88
C TYR A 9 -0.10 5.78 14.36
N LEU A 10 -0.42 5.66 15.64
CA LEU A 10 -1.64 6.25 16.22
C LEU A 10 -1.65 7.78 16.10
N VAL A 11 -0.52 8.44 16.35
CA VAL A 11 -0.42 9.90 16.22
C VAL A 11 -0.76 10.34 14.80
N LYS A 12 -0.27 9.62 13.79
CA LYS A 12 -0.59 9.89 12.38
C LYS A 12 -2.08 9.72 12.08
N VAL A 13 -2.68 8.63 12.56
CA VAL A 13 -4.11 8.36 12.33
C VAL A 13 -4.98 9.43 13.00
N TYR A 14 -4.66 9.84 14.24
CA TYR A 14 -5.38 10.92 14.90
C TYR A 14 -5.19 12.27 14.23
N ALA A 15 -3.99 12.57 13.74
CA ALA A 15 -3.74 13.78 12.95
C ALA A 15 -4.63 13.82 11.70
N TRP A 16 -4.70 12.70 10.95
CA TRP A 16 -5.58 12.58 9.80
C TRP A 16 -7.06 12.67 10.17
N ARG A 17 -7.46 12.09 11.30
CA ARG A 17 -8.83 12.24 11.81
C ARG A 17 -9.21 13.69 12.04
N ILE A 18 -8.31 14.49 12.63
CA ILE A 18 -8.55 15.93 12.87
C ILE A 18 -8.58 16.69 11.54
N LEU A 19 -7.65 16.41 10.62
CA LEU A 19 -7.57 17.07 9.32
C LEU A 19 -8.81 16.83 8.47
N LEU A 20 -9.35 15.60 8.51
CA LEU A 20 -10.48 15.16 7.70
C LEU A 20 -11.84 15.41 8.36
N ALA A 21 -11.89 15.81 9.63
CA ALA A 21 -13.14 16.13 10.31
C ALA A 21 -13.97 17.11 9.47
N PRO A 22 -15.32 17.06 9.53
CA PRO A 22 -16.16 17.98 8.75
C PRO A 22 -15.83 19.47 8.96
N GLU A 23 -15.40 19.83 10.17
CA GLU A 23 -14.95 21.17 10.54
C GLU A 23 -13.41 21.33 10.50
N GLY A 24 -12.72 20.29 10.01
CA GLY A 24 -11.27 20.28 9.93
C GLY A 24 -10.71 21.05 8.72
N PRO A 25 -9.38 21.24 8.67
CA PRO A 25 -8.73 21.99 7.58
C PRO A 25 -8.99 21.45 6.18
N ILE A 26 -9.19 20.14 6.01
CA ILE A 26 -9.50 19.50 4.71
C ILE A 26 -11.02 19.40 4.53
N GLY A 27 -11.78 19.18 5.61
CA GLY A 27 -13.24 19.16 5.61
C GLY A 27 -13.86 18.04 4.74
N ALA A 28 -13.12 16.97 4.44
CA ALA A 28 -13.59 15.88 3.58
C ALA A 28 -14.67 15.00 4.25
N GLY A 29 -14.80 15.08 5.57
CA GLY A 29 -15.66 14.21 6.36
C GLY A 29 -15.09 12.80 6.50
N TYR A 30 -15.80 11.96 7.30
CA TYR A 30 -15.42 10.56 7.50
C TYR A 30 -16.11 9.66 6.48
N GLY A 31 -15.41 8.64 6.00
CA GLY A 31 -15.91 7.72 4.99
C GLY A 31 -14.80 7.10 4.15
N TRP A 32 -15.16 6.49 3.01
CA TRP A 32 -14.17 5.82 2.15
C TRP A 32 -13.06 6.73 1.66
N VAL A 33 -13.34 7.99 1.34
CA VAL A 33 -12.32 8.95 0.91
C VAL A 33 -11.30 9.19 2.02
N ALA A 34 -11.76 9.38 3.26
CA ALA A 34 -10.91 9.55 4.43
C ALA A 34 -10.04 8.31 4.68
N VAL A 35 -10.62 7.12 4.57
CA VAL A 35 -9.88 5.84 4.71
C VAL A 35 -8.78 5.74 3.66
N VAL A 36 -9.10 5.96 2.38
CA VAL A 36 -8.12 5.85 1.27
C VAL A 36 -6.99 6.86 1.43
N LEU A 37 -7.29 8.12 1.75
CA LEU A 37 -6.27 9.16 1.96
C LEU A 37 -5.35 8.80 3.13
N THR A 38 -5.93 8.36 4.25
CA THR A 38 -5.15 8.00 5.44
C THR A 38 -4.28 6.78 5.19
N LEU A 39 -4.82 5.70 4.60
CA LEU A 39 -4.07 4.49 4.23
C LEU A 39 -2.95 4.82 3.25
N THR A 40 -3.24 5.62 2.22
CA THR A 40 -2.24 6.02 1.23
C THR A 40 -1.08 6.76 1.90
N TYR A 41 -1.35 7.73 2.76
CA TYR A 41 -0.30 8.46 3.48
C TYR A 41 0.54 7.54 4.37
N LEU A 42 -0.10 6.66 5.14
CA LEU A 42 0.60 5.81 6.10
C LEU A 42 1.47 4.75 5.41
N TRP A 43 0.97 4.16 4.33
CA TRP A 43 1.64 3.04 3.66
C TRP A 43 2.49 3.47 2.46
N LEU A 44 2.39 4.74 2.01
CA LEU A 44 3.22 5.28 0.93
C LEU A 44 4.72 5.01 1.11
N PRO A 45 5.33 5.18 2.29
CA PRO A 45 6.76 4.90 2.47
C PRO A 45 7.14 3.45 2.16
N TYR A 46 6.27 2.50 2.48
CA TYR A 46 6.50 1.07 2.22
C TYR A 46 6.44 0.72 0.73
N MET A 47 5.77 1.53 -0.07
CA MET A 47 5.80 1.42 -1.53
C MET A 47 7.01 2.13 -2.14
N VAL A 48 7.34 3.32 -1.61
CA VAL A 48 8.42 4.16 -2.14
C VAL A 48 9.80 3.54 -1.89
N LEU A 49 10.03 2.94 -0.71
CA LEU A 49 11.34 2.40 -0.36
C LEU A 49 11.84 1.29 -1.31
N PRO A 50 11.06 0.24 -1.64
CA PRO A 50 11.49 -0.76 -2.61
C PRO A 50 11.71 -0.19 -4.01
N ILE A 51 10.85 0.73 -4.44
CA ILE A 51 10.98 1.39 -5.75
C ILE A 51 12.27 2.22 -5.79
N TYR A 52 12.54 2.99 -4.73
CA TYR A 52 13.77 3.77 -4.63
C TYR A 52 15.01 2.88 -4.69
N ALA A 53 15.03 1.78 -3.93
CA ALA A 53 16.11 0.81 -3.98
C ALA A 53 16.27 0.17 -5.37
N GLY A 54 15.15 -0.10 -6.04
CA GLY A 54 15.15 -0.60 -7.41
C GLY A 54 15.74 0.39 -8.41
N ILE A 55 15.47 1.69 -8.25
CA ILE A 55 16.05 2.75 -9.09
C ILE A 55 17.53 2.91 -8.80
N ASP A 56 17.92 2.94 -7.53
CA ASP A 56 19.32 3.10 -7.10
C ASP A 56 20.20 1.95 -7.58
N GLY A 57 19.65 0.73 -7.64
CA GLY A 57 20.33 -0.45 -8.18
C GLY A 57 20.41 -0.52 -9.70
N MET A 58 19.76 0.39 -10.44
CA MET A 58 19.81 0.39 -11.91
C MET A 58 21.12 1.00 -12.42
N ARG A 59 21.79 0.28 -13.32
CA ARG A 59 22.97 0.81 -13.99
C ARG A 59 22.56 1.87 -15.01
N GLY A 60 23.18 3.07 -14.95
CA GLY A 60 22.93 4.16 -15.90
C GLY A 60 23.16 3.77 -17.37
N SER A 61 24.07 2.82 -17.62
CA SER A 61 24.36 2.30 -18.95
C SER A 61 23.15 1.74 -19.71
N PHE A 62 22.11 1.28 -19.02
CA PHE A 62 20.88 0.83 -19.70
C PHE A 62 20.09 1.99 -20.32
N LEU A 63 20.07 3.15 -19.66
CA LEU A 63 19.42 4.35 -20.19
C LEU A 63 20.24 4.98 -21.30
N GLU A 64 21.57 4.99 -21.17
CA GLU A 64 22.49 5.45 -22.21
C GLU A 64 22.35 4.59 -23.47
N ALA A 65 22.37 3.27 -23.35
CA ALA A 65 22.16 2.36 -24.49
C ALA A 65 20.79 2.55 -25.16
N ALA A 66 19.74 2.79 -24.38
CA ALA A 66 18.42 3.09 -24.95
C ALA A 66 18.42 4.42 -25.72
N ALA A 67 19.13 5.43 -25.23
CA ALA A 67 19.28 6.72 -25.90
C ALA A 67 20.08 6.59 -27.18
N ASP A 68 21.17 5.83 -27.19
CA ASP A 68 21.99 5.54 -28.36
C ASP A 68 21.21 4.84 -29.48
N LEU A 69 20.23 4.01 -29.10
CA LEU A 69 19.28 3.38 -30.02
C LEU A 69 18.14 4.31 -30.46
N GLY A 70 18.19 5.60 -30.10
CA GLY A 70 17.20 6.60 -30.47
C GLY A 70 15.87 6.50 -29.73
N ALA A 71 15.81 5.80 -28.58
CA ALA A 71 14.60 5.70 -27.81
C ALA A 71 14.21 7.06 -27.21
N ARG A 72 12.95 7.45 -27.42
CA ARG A 72 12.37 8.62 -26.74
C ARG A 72 12.23 8.34 -25.24
N PRO A 73 12.25 9.38 -24.36
CA PRO A 73 12.19 9.19 -22.90
C PRO A 73 11.02 8.29 -22.43
N TRP A 74 9.85 8.43 -23.02
CA TRP A 74 8.69 7.58 -22.72
C TRP A 74 8.87 6.13 -23.16
N THR A 75 9.51 5.91 -24.31
CA THR A 75 9.85 4.56 -24.79
C THR A 75 10.85 3.90 -23.86
N ALA A 76 11.95 4.59 -23.52
CA ALA A 76 12.94 4.11 -22.57
C ALA A 76 12.31 3.78 -21.20
N PHE A 77 11.43 4.63 -20.68
CA PHE A 77 10.70 4.36 -19.45
C PHE A 77 9.89 3.07 -19.55
N ARG A 78 9.06 2.92 -20.58
CA ARG A 78 8.15 1.77 -20.70
C ARG A 78 8.85 0.45 -21.02
N THR A 79 9.94 0.49 -21.81
CA THR A 79 10.63 -0.72 -22.31
C THR A 79 11.81 -1.15 -21.44
N VAL A 80 12.44 -0.22 -20.72
CA VAL A 80 13.62 -0.49 -19.89
C VAL A 80 13.30 -0.30 -18.40
N VAL A 81 12.92 0.92 -17.99
CA VAL A 81 12.77 1.26 -16.56
C VAL A 81 11.62 0.49 -15.91
N ALA A 82 10.43 0.53 -16.48
CA ALA A 82 9.26 -0.10 -15.89
C ALA A 82 9.39 -1.63 -15.70
N PRO A 83 9.92 -2.39 -16.70
CA PRO A 83 10.16 -3.82 -16.49
C PRO A 83 11.24 -4.12 -15.45
N MET A 84 12.27 -3.27 -15.35
CA MET A 84 13.32 -3.42 -14.34
C MET A 84 12.82 -3.11 -12.93
N LEU A 85 11.86 -2.18 -12.78
CA LEU A 85 11.24 -1.84 -11.50
C LEU A 85 10.09 -2.79 -11.12
N ALA A 86 9.60 -3.64 -12.02
CA ALA A 86 8.49 -4.53 -11.75
C ALA A 86 8.67 -5.39 -10.48
N PRO A 87 9.85 -5.97 -10.18
CA PRO A 87 10.08 -6.70 -8.92
C PRO A 87 9.96 -5.79 -7.69
N ALA A 88 10.52 -4.59 -7.74
CA ALA A 88 10.49 -3.61 -6.65
C ALA A 88 9.05 -3.13 -6.38
N ILE A 89 8.28 -2.87 -7.45
CA ILE A 89 6.86 -2.52 -7.37
C ILE A 89 6.06 -3.70 -6.78
N ALA A 90 6.35 -4.93 -7.21
CA ALA A 90 5.71 -6.12 -6.66
C ALA A 90 6.00 -6.26 -5.15
N ALA A 91 7.25 -6.10 -4.73
CA ALA A 91 7.61 -6.15 -3.31
C ALA A 91 6.90 -5.07 -2.49
N GLY A 92 6.93 -3.80 -2.93
CA GLY A 92 6.23 -2.70 -2.28
C GLY A 92 4.72 -2.92 -2.19
N SER A 93 4.12 -3.46 -3.26
CA SER A 93 2.69 -3.73 -3.31
C SER A 93 2.27 -4.86 -2.35
N VAL A 94 3.11 -5.88 -2.15
CA VAL A 94 2.87 -6.94 -1.15
C VAL A 94 2.78 -6.33 0.25
N PHE A 95 3.73 -5.46 0.61
CA PHE A 95 3.72 -4.80 1.91
C PHE A 95 2.50 -3.89 2.09
N THR A 96 2.26 -2.98 1.15
CA THR A 96 1.16 -2.01 1.26
C THR A 96 -0.20 -2.69 1.27
N PHE A 97 -0.39 -3.71 0.43
CA PHE A 97 -1.63 -4.47 0.38
C PHE A 97 -1.87 -5.26 1.67
N SER A 98 -0.85 -5.95 2.19
CA SER A 98 -0.95 -6.71 3.45
C SER A 98 -1.30 -5.82 4.63
N LEU A 99 -0.62 -4.66 4.76
CA LEU A 99 -0.86 -3.70 5.83
C LEU A 99 -2.25 -3.07 5.74
N SER A 100 -2.70 -2.72 4.53
CA SER A 100 -4.04 -2.15 4.31
C SER A 100 -5.15 -3.15 4.59
N LEU A 101 -4.96 -4.42 4.23
CA LEU A 101 -5.98 -5.46 4.37
C LEU A 101 -6.30 -5.78 5.84
N GLY A 102 -5.29 -5.72 6.72
CA GLY A 102 -5.43 -6.00 8.16
C GLY A 102 -5.73 -4.76 9.01
N ASP A 103 -5.76 -3.57 8.43
CA ASP A 103 -5.95 -2.34 9.21
C ASP A 103 -7.40 -2.18 9.65
N TYR A 104 -7.61 -2.14 10.97
CA TYR A 104 -8.93 -1.88 11.55
C TYR A 104 -9.02 -0.51 12.24
N ILE A 105 -7.89 0.04 12.69
CA ILE A 105 -7.84 1.29 13.46
C ILE A 105 -8.19 2.48 12.59
N ILE A 106 -7.64 2.55 11.39
CA ILE A 106 -7.95 3.64 10.45
C ILE A 106 -9.44 3.64 10.13
N VAL A 107 -10.01 2.48 9.80
CA VAL A 107 -11.42 2.37 9.46
C VAL A 107 -12.30 2.75 10.65
N GLN A 108 -11.93 2.33 11.87
CA GLN A 108 -12.67 2.68 13.07
C GLN A 108 -12.64 4.17 13.40
N LEU A 109 -11.55 4.87 13.08
CA LEU A 109 -11.35 6.28 13.42
C LEU A 109 -11.84 7.26 12.36
N VAL A 110 -11.70 6.90 11.07
CA VAL A 110 -12.01 7.80 9.95
C VAL A 110 -12.97 7.20 8.91
N GLY A 111 -13.37 5.93 9.07
CA GLY A 111 -14.24 5.23 8.13
C GLY A 111 -15.72 5.60 8.20
N GLY A 112 -16.15 6.31 9.25
CA GLY A 112 -17.57 6.60 9.47
C GLY A 112 -18.37 5.31 9.69
N THR A 113 -19.35 5.06 8.84
CA THR A 113 -20.19 3.83 8.88
C THR A 113 -19.62 2.67 8.05
N ASN A 114 -18.50 2.89 7.35
CA ASN A 114 -17.89 1.86 6.51
C ASN A 114 -17.10 0.86 7.34
N GLN A 115 -17.03 -0.39 6.85
CA GLN A 115 -16.29 -1.46 7.48
C GLN A 115 -15.35 -2.13 6.47
N MET A 116 -14.19 -2.56 6.95
CA MET A 116 -13.25 -3.41 6.22
C MET A 116 -13.07 -4.74 6.96
N LEU A 117 -12.39 -5.70 6.35
CA LEU A 117 -12.23 -7.04 6.93
C LEU A 117 -11.60 -7.01 8.32
N GLY A 118 -10.54 -6.22 8.52
CA GLY A 118 -9.88 -6.08 9.82
C GLY A 118 -10.82 -5.50 10.90
N ASN A 119 -11.62 -4.51 10.55
CA ASN A 119 -12.59 -3.91 11.44
C ASN A 119 -13.72 -4.89 11.78
N LEU A 120 -14.20 -5.66 10.80
CA LEU A 120 -15.24 -6.67 11.01
C LEU A 120 -14.77 -7.79 11.97
N VAL A 121 -13.53 -8.24 11.83
CA VAL A 121 -12.93 -9.20 12.77
C VAL A 121 -12.85 -8.60 14.18
N TYR A 122 -12.34 -7.38 14.30
CA TYR A 122 -12.17 -6.70 15.58
C TYR A 122 -13.51 -6.52 16.32
N THR A 123 -14.55 -6.06 15.63
CA THR A 123 -15.87 -5.80 16.26
C THR A 123 -16.57 -7.07 16.72
N ASN A 124 -16.33 -8.20 16.05
CA ASN A 124 -16.96 -9.48 16.41
C ASN A 124 -16.10 -10.36 17.32
N PHE A 125 -14.86 -9.99 17.59
CA PHE A 125 -13.92 -10.79 18.38
C PHE A 125 -14.45 -11.13 19.79
N SER A 126 -15.15 -10.21 20.44
CA SER A 126 -15.69 -10.38 21.78
C SER A 126 -17.14 -10.90 21.82
N THR A 127 -17.88 -10.82 20.71
CA THR A 127 -19.30 -11.18 20.64
C THR A 127 -19.56 -12.50 19.96
N ASP A 128 -18.83 -12.79 18.88
CA ASP A 128 -18.96 -14.02 18.07
C ASP A 128 -17.58 -14.47 17.59
N LEU A 129 -16.85 -15.15 18.46
CA LEU A 129 -15.50 -15.64 18.16
C LEU A 129 -15.44 -16.59 16.96
N PRO A 130 -16.37 -17.57 16.78
CA PRO A 130 -16.40 -18.42 15.60
C PRO A 130 -16.56 -17.63 14.30
N PHE A 131 -17.44 -16.64 14.26
CA PHE A 131 -17.63 -15.75 13.10
C PHE A 131 -16.38 -14.90 12.84
N ALA A 132 -15.82 -14.27 13.88
CA ALA A 132 -14.59 -13.49 13.76
C ALA A 132 -13.42 -14.34 13.22
N ALA A 133 -13.27 -15.58 13.70
CA ALA A 133 -12.26 -16.51 13.20
C ALA A 133 -12.46 -16.88 11.73
N ALA A 134 -13.71 -17.14 11.33
CA ALA A 134 -14.03 -17.43 9.93
C ALA A 134 -13.72 -16.24 9.01
N VAL A 135 -14.07 -15.02 9.43
CA VAL A 135 -13.78 -13.79 8.67
C VAL A 135 -12.27 -13.52 8.60
N ALA A 136 -11.51 -13.83 9.67
CA ALA A 136 -10.06 -13.65 9.71
C ALA A 136 -9.31 -14.54 8.70
N LEU A 137 -9.92 -15.63 8.21
CA LEU A 137 -9.36 -16.44 7.13
C LEU A 137 -9.39 -15.73 5.78
N LEU A 138 -10.34 -14.82 5.55
CA LEU A 138 -10.47 -14.12 4.26
C LEU A 138 -9.24 -13.29 3.89
N PRO A 139 -8.68 -12.44 4.77
CA PRO A 139 -7.43 -11.73 4.49
C PRO A 139 -6.27 -12.68 4.15
N LEU A 140 -6.16 -13.81 4.84
CA LEU A 140 -5.12 -14.80 4.57
C LEU A 140 -5.28 -15.43 3.18
N LEU A 141 -6.50 -15.80 2.80
CA LEU A 141 -6.80 -16.36 1.49
C LEU A 141 -6.56 -15.34 0.37
N VAL A 142 -7.00 -14.10 0.57
CA VAL A 142 -6.78 -13.01 -0.39
C VAL A 142 -5.29 -12.74 -0.55
N MET A 143 -4.53 -12.71 0.55
CA MET A 143 -3.09 -12.51 0.50
C MET A 143 -2.37 -13.68 -0.17
N ALA A 144 -2.76 -14.91 0.12
CA ALA A 144 -2.21 -16.10 -0.53
C ALA A 144 -2.48 -16.07 -2.05
N ALA A 145 -3.70 -15.77 -2.46
CA ALA A 145 -4.06 -15.61 -3.87
C ALA A 145 -3.25 -14.48 -4.54
N TYR A 146 -3.08 -13.36 -3.86
CA TYR A 146 -2.26 -12.24 -4.35
C TYR A 146 -0.80 -12.64 -4.56
N LEU A 147 -0.18 -13.31 -3.58
CA LEU A 147 1.20 -13.80 -3.71
C LEU A 147 1.36 -14.82 -4.82
N LEU A 148 0.39 -15.70 -5.01
CA LEU A 148 0.40 -16.67 -6.12
C LEU A 148 0.31 -15.98 -7.49
N THR A 149 -0.49 -14.91 -7.61
CA THR A 149 -0.57 -14.15 -8.87
C THR A 149 0.75 -13.43 -9.17
N ILE A 150 1.36 -12.76 -8.18
CA ILE A 150 2.66 -12.10 -8.35
C ILE A 150 3.76 -13.12 -8.69
N ARG A 151 3.77 -14.28 -8.04
CA ARG A 151 4.72 -15.36 -8.36
C ARG A 151 4.59 -15.80 -9.82
N ARG A 152 3.37 -15.95 -10.34
CA ARG A 152 3.13 -16.33 -11.74
C ARG A 152 3.61 -15.29 -12.75
N THR A 153 3.62 -14.02 -12.41
CA THR A 153 4.17 -12.96 -13.29
C THR A 153 5.68 -12.97 -13.39
N GLY A 154 6.38 -13.79 -12.61
CA GLY A 154 7.84 -13.87 -12.58
C GLY A 154 8.51 -12.65 -11.94
N ALA A 155 7.74 -11.72 -11.39
CA ALA A 155 8.28 -10.51 -10.76
C ALA A 155 9.12 -10.84 -9.51
N LEU A 156 8.74 -11.86 -8.74
CA LEU A 156 9.50 -12.33 -7.56
C LEU A 156 10.72 -13.19 -7.92
N ALA A 157 10.76 -13.81 -9.10
CA ALA A 157 11.89 -14.65 -9.50
C ALA A 157 13.13 -13.81 -9.90
N ARG A 158 13.01 -12.49 -9.95
CA ARG A 158 14.08 -11.55 -10.33
C ARG A 158 14.56 -10.70 -9.14
N LEU A 159 14.07 -10.98 -7.92
CA LEU A 159 14.59 -10.46 -6.65
C LEU A 159 15.77 -11.33 -6.17
#